data_98d2289e31000c2ca4799be6ee99566e
#
_entry.id   98d2289e31000c2ca4799be6ee99566e
#
_cell.length_a   1.000
_cell.length_b   1.000
_cell.length_c   1.000
_cell.angle_alpha   90.00
_cell.angle_beta   90.00
_cell.angle_gamma   90.00
#
_symmetry.space_group_name_H-M   'P 1'
#
loop_
_entity.id
_entity.type
_entity.pdbx_description
1 polymer ?
#
loop_
_entity_poly.entity_id
_entity_poly.type
_entity_poly.pdbx_seq_one_letter_code
_entity_poly.pdbx_strand_id
1 'polypeptide(L)'
;MTSSCSRKGCNGGRGGSAGFLGEYVGMRVRVALAEKGVKYEYKEEDLRNKSPLLLQMNPIHNKIPVLIHNGKPICESLIIVQYIDEIYDSGRKVWTTKGEEREAGKKEFLDNLKTLEAELGDKPYFGGDSFGFVDIALVGFYSWFHAYETLGNFSVEAECPKLIAWAKRCMEKESVSKSLPDQKKVYEFVAQMRKKFGVE
;
A
#
# COMPACT_ATOMS: atom_id res chain seq x y z
N MET A 1 -6.64 2.55 32.85
CA MET A 1 -6.41 4.01 32.82
C MET A 1 -7.38 4.60 31.83
N THR A 2 -8.32 5.35 32.32
CA THR A 2 -9.41 5.96 31.56
C THR A 2 -8.95 7.29 30.98
N SER A 3 -8.96 7.47 29.67
CA SER A 3 -8.73 8.77 29.04
C SER A 3 -10.09 9.32 28.54
N SER A 4 -10.52 10.44 29.12
CA SER A 4 -11.69 11.20 28.71
C SER A 4 -11.33 12.10 27.54
N CYS A 5 -12.07 11.96 26.44
CA CYS A 5 -12.00 12.85 25.29
C CYS A 5 -12.83 14.11 25.57
N SER A 6 -12.22 15.25 25.79
CA SER A 6 -12.87 16.56 25.84
C SER A 6 -12.81 17.24 24.48
N ARG A 7 -13.98 17.44 23.86
CA ARG A 7 -14.10 18.27 22.64
C ARG A 7 -14.04 19.74 23.03
N LYS A 8 -13.03 20.46 22.54
CA LYS A 8 -13.06 21.94 22.47
C LYS A 8 -12.65 22.39 21.09
N GLY A 9 -13.59 23.04 20.44
CA GLY A 9 -13.52 24.13 19.48
C GLY A 9 -12.52 24.08 18.34
N CYS A 10 -12.98 23.68 17.16
CA CYS A 10 -12.28 23.97 15.90
C CYS A 10 -12.41 25.46 15.58
N ASN A 11 -11.33 26.22 15.72
CA ASN A 11 -11.22 27.54 15.12
C ASN A 11 -10.43 27.44 13.82
N GLY A 12 -11.06 27.83 12.70
CA GLY A 12 -10.50 27.77 11.36
C GLY A 12 -9.31 28.68 11.18
N GLY A 13 -8.15 28.09 10.95
CA GLY A 13 -6.95 28.74 10.45
C GLY A 13 -6.58 28.15 9.09
N ARG A 14 -6.57 28.98 8.05
CA ARG A 14 -6.10 28.66 6.70
C ARG A 14 -4.60 28.30 6.76
N GLY A 15 -4.28 27.02 6.78
CA GLY A 15 -2.92 26.51 6.73
C GLY A 15 -2.72 25.64 5.49
N GLY A 16 -1.63 25.88 4.78
CA GLY A 16 -1.37 25.41 3.44
C GLY A 16 -1.30 23.90 3.26
N SER A 17 -1.33 23.47 2.00
CA SER A 17 -1.49 22.11 1.47
C SER A 17 -0.63 20.99 2.07
N ALA A 18 0.46 21.30 2.76
CA ALA A 18 1.32 20.31 3.42
C ALA A 18 0.73 19.71 4.71
N GLY A 19 -0.15 20.43 5.44
CA GLY A 19 -0.85 19.91 6.62
C GLY A 19 -1.93 18.90 6.27
N PHE A 20 -2.58 19.09 5.16
CA PHE A 20 -3.69 18.26 4.71
C PHE A 20 -3.26 16.84 4.29
N LEU A 21 -2.08 16.68 3.66
CA LEU A 21 -1.55 15.37 3.28
C LEU A 21 -1.13 14.50 4.48
N GLY A 22 -0.62 15.11 5.54
CA GLY A 22 -0.28 14.40 6.79
C GLY A 22 -1.52 13.87 7.53
N GLU A 23 -2.64 14.59 7.48
CA GLU A 23 -3.92 14.17 8.06
C GLU A 23 -4.52 12.95 7.33
N TYR A 24 -4.45 12.90 6.00
CA TYR A 24 -4.98 11.79 5.20
C TYR A 24 -4.32 10.45 5.53
N VAL A 25 -3.03 10.43 5.74
CA VAL A 25 -2.28 9.21 6.04
C VAL A 25 -2.54 8.75 7.48
N GLY A 26 -2.65 9.68 8.41
CA GLY A 26 -3.05 9.41 9.80
C GLY A 26 -4.49 8.86 9.91
N MET A 27 -5.42 9.34 9.08
CA MET A 27 -6.80 8.87 9.05
C MET A 27 -6.90 7.38 8.67
N ARG A 28 -6.13 6.90 7.72
CA ARG A 28 -6.13 5.47 7.32
C ARG A 28 -5.74 4.55 8.48
N VAL A 29 -4.71 4.90 9.23
CA VAL A 29 -4.30 4.14 10.43
C VAL A 29 -5.39 4.18 11.50
N ARG A 30 -6.00 5.34 11.72
CA ARG A 30 -7.09 5.50 12.70
C ARG A 30 -8.32 4.69 12.34
N VAL A 31 -8.72 4.67 11.06
CA VAL A 31 -9.82 3.84 10.56
C VAL A 31 -9.51 2.37 10.78
N ALA A 32 -8.32 1.91 10.42
CA ALA A 32 -7.92 0.52 10.59
C ALA A 32 -7.92 0.09 12.06
N LEU A 33 -7.45 0.94 12.96
CA LEU A 33 -7.47 0.69 14.42
C LEU A 33 -8.90 0.65 14.96
N ALA A 34 -9.77 1.54 14.47
CA ALA A 34 -11.17 1.60 14.87
C ALA A 34 -11.95 0.34 14.42
N GLU A 35 -11.79 -0.09 13.16
CA GLU A 35 -12.41 -1.29 12.61
C GLU A 35 -12.00 -2.57 13.36
N LYS A 36 -10.76 -2.59 13.85
CA LYS A 36 -10.26 -3.72 14.66
C LYS A 36 -10.57 -3.60 16.15
N GLY A 37 -11.28 -2.57 16.59
CA GLY A 37 -11.60 -2.32 17.99
C GLY A 37 -10.38 -2.10 18.88
N VAL A 38 -9.23 -1.73 18.31
CA VAL A 38 -7.99 -1.49 19.05
C VAL A 38 -8.05 -0.15 19.76
N LYS A 39 -7.90 -0.15 21.08
CA LYS A 39 -7.80 1.07 21.88
C LYS A 39 -6.37 1.62 21.75
N TYR A 40 -6.24 2.89 21.43
CA TYR A 40 -4.95 3.58 21.30
C TYR A 40 -5.01 4.98 21.88
N GLU A 41 -3.87 5.51 22.25
CA GLU A 41 -3.67 6.92 22.60
C GLU A 41 -3.25 7.67 21.33
N TYR A 42 -3.99 8.70 20.97
CA TYR A 42 -3.63 9.58 19.86
C TYR A 42 -2.80 10.76 20.36
N LYS A 43 -1.63 10.97 19.74
CA LYS A 43 -0.79 12.15 19.97
C LYS A 43 -0.71 12.95 18.70
N GLU A 44 -1.14 14.20 18.78
CA GLU A 44 -1.01 15.14 17.68
C GLU A 44 0.42 15.69 17.60
N GLU A 45 0.93 15.81 16.37
CA GLU A 45 2.28 16.29 16.11
C GLU A 45 2.25 17.61 15.32
N ASP A 46 3.00 18.61 15.78
CA ASP A 46 3.27 19.80 14.99
C ASP A 46 4.50 19.56 14.09
N LEU A 47 4.26 19.36 12.79
CA LEU A 47 5.33 19.09 11.83
C LEU A 47 6.31 20.26 11.64
N ARG A 48 5.95 21.47 12.12
CA ARG A 48 6.83 22.63 12.11
C ARG A 48 7.74 22.65 13.34
N ASN A 49 7.29 22.03 14.43
CA ASN A 49 8.03 21.91 15.69
C ASN A 49 7.92 20.47 16.21
N LYS A 50 8.62 19.55 15.52
CA LYS A 50 8.56 18.11 15.76
C LYS A 50 8.97 17.74 17.18
N SER A 51 8.17 16.88 17.82
CA SER A 51 8.46 16.45 19.18
C SER A 51 9.72 15.58 19.26
N PRO A 52 10.41 15.56 20.41
CA PRO A 52 11.51 14.63 20.65
C PRO A 52 11.09 13.16 20.45
N LEU A 53 9.84 12.83 20.78
CA LEU A 53 9.29 11.50 20.61
C LEU A 53 9.23 11.11 19.12
N LEU A 54 8.74 11.99 18.25
CA LEU A 54 8.71 11.72 16.80
C LEU A 54 10.12 11.53 16.24
N LEU A 55 11.06 12.39 16.63
CA LEU A 55 12.46 12.32 16.18
C LEU A 55 13.16 11.05 16.65
N GLN A 56 12.83 10.57 17.85
CA GLN A 56 13.36 9.31 18.39
C GLN A 56 12.75 8.09 17.72
N MET A 57 11.43 8.10 17.48
CA MET A 57 10.69 6.94 16.97
C MET A 57 10.73 6.81 15.44
N ASN A 58 11.01 7.89 14.72
CA ASN A 58 11.21 7.88 13.27
C ASN A 58 12.40 8.75 12.86
N PRO A 59 13.64 8.36 13.23
CA PRO A 59 14.83 9.18 13.03
C PRO A 59 15.20 9.34 11.54
N ILE A 60 14.78 8.41 10.69
CA ILE A 60 15.13 8.40 9.26
C ILE A 60 14.28 9.39 8.49
N HIS A 61 12.96 9.33 8.64
CA HIS A 61 12.04 10.13 7.81
C HIS A 61 11.46 11.33 8.55
N ASN A 62 11.43 11.31 9.89
CA ASN A 62 10.84 12.37 10.71
C ASN A 62 9.41 12.76 10.30
N LYS A 63 8.60 11.78 9.88
CA LYS A 63 7.23 11.93 9.34
C LYS A 63 6.22 11.21 10.21
N ILE A 64 4.98 11.65 10.14
CA ILE A 64 3.80 10.96 10.70
C ILE A 64 3.02 10.24 9.60
N PRO A 65 2.20 9.24 9.96
CA PRO A 65 1.98 8.68 11.29
C PRO A 65 3.12 7.76 11.75
N VAL A 66 3.27 7.64 13.06
CA VAL A 66 4.09 6.60 13.70
C VAL A 66 3.19 5.85 14.66
N LEU A 67 3.04 4.54 14.49
CA LEU A 67 2.38 3.69 15.46
C LEU A 67 3.40 3.12 16.43
N ILE A 68 3.27 3.42 17.72
CA ILE A 68 4.14 2.87 18.74
C ILE A 68 3.40 1.72 19.43
N HIS A 69 3.89 0.50 19.26
CA HIS A 69 3.34 -0.69 19.90
C HIS A 69 4.39 -1.33 20.80
N ASN A 70 4.11 -1.39 22.10
CA ASN A 70 5.04 -1.92 23.11
C ASN A 70 6.44 -1.27 23.06
N GLY A 71 6.49 0.06 22.85
CA GLY A 71 7.72 0.83 22.77
C GLY A 71 8.47 0.72 21.42
N LYS A 72 7.98 -0.08 20.47
CA LYS A 72 8.57 -0.23 19.14
C LYS A 72 7.83 0.64 18.12
N PRO A 73 8.53 1.51 17.36
CA PRO A 73 7.91 2.28 16.30
C PRO A 73 7.65 1.40 15.07
N ILE A 74 6.49 1.58 14.48
CA ILE A 74 6.10 1.00 13.18
C ILE A 74 5.96 2.17 12.22
N CYS A 75 7.03 2.46 11.48
CA CYS A 75 7.11 3.59 10.57
C CYS A 75 6.89 3.20 9.10
N GLU A 76 6.97 1.93 8.78
CA GLU A 76 7.07 1.45 7.40
C GLU A 76 5.73 1.26 6.70
N SER A 77 4.62 1.34 7.40
CA SER A 77 3.28 1.31 6.81
C SER A 77 3.06 2.41 5.76
N LEU A 78 3.84 3.49 5.80
CA LEU A 78 3.79 4.60 4.85
C LEU A 78 4.55 4.31 3.56
N ILE A 79 5.68 3.66 3.64
CA ILE A 79 6.43 3.22 2.46
C ILE A 79 5.56 2.26 1.64
N ILE A 80 4.84 1.38 2.31
CA ILE A 80 3.95 0.41 1.68
C ILE A 80 2.73 1.08 1.05
N VAL A 81 2.10 2.06 1.69
CA VAL A 81 0.97 2.79 1.10
C VAL A 81 1.41 3.65 -0.08
N GLN A 82 2.55 4.32 0.02
CA GLN A 82 3.14 5.06 -1.10
C GLN A 82 3.54 4.11 -2.24
N TYR A 83 4.09 2.96 -1.91
CA TYR A 83 4.43 1.90 -2.84
C TYR A 83 3.20 1.31 -3.54
N ILE A 84 2.10 1.15 -2.80
CA ILE A 84 0.81 0.73 -3.36
C ILE A 84 0.32 1.76 -4.40
N ASP A 85 0.43 3.04 -4.11
CA ASP A 85 0.08 4.13 -5.03
C ASP A 85 0.95 4.08 -6.31
N GLU A 86 2.26 3.93 -6.16
CA GLU A 86 3.21 3.86 -7.28
C GLU A 86 2.99 2.61 -8.14
N ILE A 87 2.75 1.45 -7.54
CA ILE A 87 2.42 0.21 -8.24
C ILE A 87 1.07 0.33 -8.97
N TYR A 88 0.08 0.95 -8.33
CA TYR A 88 -1.23 1.16 -8.93
C TYR A 88 -1.11 2.03 -10.18
N ASP A 89 -0.41 3.16 -10.10
CA ASP A 89 -0.26 4.10 -11.21
C ASP A 89 0.57 3.50 -12.35
N SER A 90 1.69 2.84 -12.04
CA SER A 90 2.53 2.20 -13.06
C SER A 90 1.82 1.01 -13.71
N GLY A 91 1.17 0.16 -12.94
CA GLY A 91 0.33 -0.94 -13.45
C GLY A 91 -0.84 -0.42 -14.28
N ARG A 92 -1.48 0.69 -13.90
CA ARG A 92 -2.52 1.33 -14.68
C ARG A 92 -2.01 1.77 -16.05
N LYS A 93 -0.83 2.36 -16.16
CA LYS A 93 -0.22 2.75 -17.45
C LYS A 93 -0.09 1.56 -18.40
N VAL A 94 0.22 0.36 -17.89
CA VAL A 94 0.35 -0.86 -18.72
C VAL A 94 -0.93 -1.17 -19.51
N TRP A 95 -2.10 -0.90 -18.95
CA TRP A 95 -3.36 -1.23 -19.62
C TRP A 95 -4.15 -0.02 -20.14
N THR A 96 -3.83 1.22 -19.73
CA THR A 96 -4.51 2.44 -20.20
C THR A 96 -3.78 3.15 -21.33
N THR A 97 -2.54 2.76 -21.66
CA THR A 97 -1.73 3.44 -22.65
C THR A 97 -1.22 2.50 -23.75
N LYS A 98 -0.54 3.04 -24.75
CA LYS A 98 0.08 2.32 -25.90
C LYS A 98 1.48 2.83 -26.16
N GLY A 99 2.25 2.07 -26.96
CA GLY A 99 3.57 2.50 -27.43
C GLY A 99 4.55 2.76 -26.30
N GLU A 100 5.33 3.81 -26.43
CA GLU A 100 6.41 4.14 -25.51
C GLU A 100 5.93 4.38 -24.06
N GLU A 101 4.76 4.98 -23.89
CA GLU A 101 4.19 5.25 -22.57
C GLU A 101 3.84 3.95 -21.84
N ARG A 102 3.33 2.94 -22.57
CA ARG A 102 3.10 1.60 -21.99
C ARG A 102 4.41 0.94 -21.57
N GLU A 103 5.43 0.99 -22.44
CA GLU A 103 6.74 0.39 -22.12
C GLU A 103 7.40 1.08 -20.92
N ALA A 104 7.27 2.40 -20.80
CA ALA A 104 7.73 3.13 -19.63
C ALA A 104 6.97 2.70 -18.35
N GLY A 105 5.63 2.61 -18.42
CA GLY A 105 4.80 2.14 -17.32
C GLY A 105 5.11 0.68 -16.92
N LYS A 106 5.33 -0.20 -17.88
CA LYS A 106 5.76 -1.58 -17.65
C LYS A 106 7.11 -1.64 -16.92
N LYS A 107 8.09 -0.86 -17.37
CA LYS A 107 9.39 -0.81 -16.72
C LYS A 107 9.26 -0.35 -15.27
N GLU A 108 8.58 0.76 -15.03
CA GLU A 108 8.31 1.31 -13.70
C GLU A 108 7.59 0.28 -12.81
N PHE A 109 6.59 -0.41 -13.34
CA PHE A 109 5.86 -1.46 -12.63
C PHE A 109 6.78 -2.62 -12.21
N LEU A 110 7.62 -3.11 -13.13
CA LEU A 110 8.57 -4.20 -12.82
C LEU A 110 9.63 -3.77 -11.82
N ASP A 111 10.15 -2.54 -11.90
CA ASP A 111 11.12 -2.01 -10.95
C ASP A 111 10.49 -1.92 -9.53
N ASN A 112 9.23 -1.53 -9.44
CA ASN A 112 8.46 -1.52 -8.21
C ASN A 112 8.26 -2.94 -7.65
N LEU A 113 7.90 -3.91 -8.47
CA LEU A 113 7.76 -5.30 -8.01
C LEU A 113 9.10 -5.89 -7.54
N LYS A 114 10.21 -5.59 -8.21
CA LYS A 114 11.56 -6.02 -7.79
C LYS A 114 11.94 -5.44 -6.43
N THR A 115 11.55 -4.21 -6.14
CA THR A 115 11.79 -3.61 -4.83
C THR A 115 10.95 -4.29 -3.75
N LEU A 116 9.68 -4.64 -4.04
CA LEU A 116 8.87 -5.45 -3.11
C LEU A 116 9.47 -6.83 -2.89
N GLU A 117 9.96 -7.47 -3.93
CA GLU A 117 10.60 -8.79 -3.81
C GLU A 117 11.86 -8.73 -2.94
N ALA A 118 12.67 -7.67 -3.11
CA ALA A 118 13.85 -7.43 -2.28
C ALA A 118 13.49 -7.23 -0.80
N GLU A 119 12.41 -6.47 -0.50
CA GLU A 119 11.92 -6.28 0.87
C GLU A 119 11.35 -7.56 1.47
N LEU A 120 10.64 -8.36 0.67
CA LEU A 120 10.16 -9.68 1.09
C LEU A 120 11.34 -10.60 1.44
N GLY A 121 12.37 -10.62 0.61
CA GLY A 121 13.54 -11.48 0.78
C GLY A 121 13.16 -12.96 0.80
N ASP A 122 13.63 -13.67 1.82
CA ASP A 122 13.30 -15.09 2.07
C ASP A 122 12.20 -15.29 3.11
N LYS A 123 11.57 -14.19 3.56
CA LYS A 123 10.48 -14.25 4.54
C LYS A 123 9.22 -14.89 3.93
N PRO A 124 8.48 -15.70 4.67
CA PRO A 124 7.22 -16.25 4.17
C PRO A 124 6.15 -15.18 3.93
N TYR A 125 6.17 -14.08 4.70
CA TYR A 125 5.30 -12.93 4.57
C TYR A 125 6.07 -11.64 4.83
N PHE A 126 5.56 -10.49 4.42
CA PHE A 126 6.25 -9.20 4.61
C PHE A 126 6.54 -8.88 6.09
N GLY A 127 5.68 -9.32 6.99
CA GLY A 127 5.85 -9.18 8.45
C GLY A 127 6.74 -10.25 9.10
N GLY A 128 7.31 -11.18 8.35
CA GLY A 128 8.05 -12.35 8.86
C GLY A 128 7.24 -13.64 8.75
N ASP A 129 7.08 -14.37 9.87
CA ASP A 129 6.45 -15.70 9.86
C ASP A 129 4.92 -15.68 9.82
N SER A 130 4.30 -14.52 9.96
CA SER A 130 2.84 -14.39 10.03
C SER A 130 2.29 -13.46 8.96
N PHE A 131 1.17 -13.88 8.39
CA PHE A 131 0.38 -13.07 7.47
C PHE A 131 -0.15 -11.81 8.18
N GLY A 132 0.14 -10.64 7.66
CA GLY A 132 -0.12 -9.37 8.31
C GLY A 132 -0.74 -8.31 7.41
N PHE A 133 -0.74 -7.08 7.92
CA PHE A 133 -1.37 -5.94 7.24
C PHE A 133 -0.79 -5.68 5.84
N VAL A 134 0.51 -5.79 5.68
CA VAL A 134 1.19 -5.57 4.40
C VAL A 134 0.76 -6.59 3.37
N ASP A 135 0.69 -7.85 3.79
CA ASP A 135 0.26 -8.94 2.92
C ASP A 135 -1.20 -8.73 2.46
N ILE A 136 -2.08 -8.30 3.38
CA ILE A 136 -3.47 -7.98 3.07
C ILE A 136 -3.55 -6.83 2.04
N ALA A 137 -2.73 -5.79 2.21
CA ALA A 137 -2.74 -4.63 1.35
C ALA A 137 -2.22 -4.94 -0.07
N LEU A 138 -1.22 -5.81 -0.18
CA LEU A 138 -0.54 -6.11 -1.45
C LEU A 138 -1.15 -7.27 -2.22
N VAL A 139 -1.72 -8.28 -1.53
CA VAL A 139 -2.19 -9.50 -2.21
C VAL A 139 -3.30 -9.24 -3.23
N GLY A 140 -4.04 -8.15 -3.08
CA GLY A 140 -5.06 -7.73 -4.05
C GLY A 140 -4.52 -7.52 -5.47
N PHE A 141 -3.28 -7.09 -5.61
CA PHE A 141 -2.63 -6.92 -6.92
C PHE A 141 -2.42 -8.22 -7.68
N TYR A 142 -2.32 -9.35 -6.98
CA TYR A 142 -2.16 -10.66 -7.62
C TYR A 142 -3.28 -10.97 -8.62
N SER A 143 -4.50 -10.54 -8.34
CA SER A 143 -5.63 -10.72 -9.26
C SER A 143 -5.47 -9.95 -10.59
N TRP A 144 -4.64 -8.92 -10.63
CA TRP A 144 -4.39 -8.09 -11.80
C TRP A 144 -3.19 -8.53 -12.63
N PHE A 145 -2.32 -9.39 -12.10
CA PHE A 145 -1.08 -9.77 -12.76
C PHE A 145 -1.31 -10.36 -14.14
N HIS A 146 -2.27 -11.27 -14.29
CA HIS A 146 -2.61 -11.84 -15.60
C HIS A 146 -2.98 -10.78 -16.65
N ALA A 147 -3.70 -9.74 -16.26
CA ALA A 147 -4.03 -8.65 -17.18
C ALA A 147 -2.78 -7.83 -17.55
N TYR A 148 -1.93 -7.50 -16.59
CA TYR A 148 -0.68 -6.77 -16.85
C TYR A 148 0.29 -7.58 -17.71
N GLU A 149 0.49 -8.86 -17.41
CA GLU A 149 1.35 -9.77 -18.17
C GLU A 149 0.89 -9.91 -19.61
N THR A 150 -0.42 -10.14 -19.82
CA THR A 150 -1.00 -10.30 -21.16
C THR A 150 -0.86 -9.03 -21.99
N LEU A 151 -1.16 -7.87 -21.41
CA LEU A 151 -1.15 -6.59 -22.13
C LEU A 151 0.26 -6.00 -22.30
N GLY A 152 1.14 -6.24 -21.34
CA GLY A 152 2.53 -5.77 -21.34
C GLY A 152 3.50 -6.75 -21.99
N ASN A 153 3.06 -7.98 -22.32
CA ASN A 153 3.91 -9.05 -22.85
C ASN A 153 5.16 -9.30 -21.99
N PHE A 154 4.95 -9.66 -20.71
CA PHE A 154 5.99 -10.04 -19.76
C PHE A 154 5.45 -11.09 -18.79
N SER A 155 6.31 -11.65 -17.94
CA SER A 155 5.92 -12.57 -16.88
C SER A 155 6.43 -12.07 -15.52
N VAL A 156 5.51 -11.84 -14.57
CA VAL A 156 5.87 -11.49 -13.20
C VAL A 156 6.62 -12.65 -12.54
N GLU A 157 6.24 -13.90 -12.83
CA GLU A 157 6.91 -15.07 -12.26
C GLU A 157 8.36 -15.19 -12.73
N ALA A 158 8.67 -14.79 -13.96
CA ALA A 158 10.05 -14.77 -14.47
C ALA A 158 10.88 -13.65 -13.87
N GLU A 159 10.28 -12.48 -13.62
CA GLU A 159 10.98 -11.29 -13.12
C GLU A 159 11.06 -11.25 -11.59
N CYS A 160 10.03 -11.76 -10.87
CA CYS A 160 9.88 -11.70 -9.44
C CYS A 160 9.33 -13.03 -8.87
N PRO A 161 10.11 -14.14 -8.95
CA PRO A 161 9.63 -15.48 -8.57
C PRO A 161 9.26 -15.60 -7.08
N LYS A 162 9.98 -14.91 -6.18
CA LYS A 162 9.69 -14.95 -4.74
C LYS A 162 8.36 -14.25 -4.42
N LEU A 163 8.07 -13.15 -5.13
CA LEU A 163 6.82 -12.43 -4.97
C LEU A 163 5.62 -13.29 -5.43
N ILE A 164 5.78 -14.04 -6.51
CA ILE A 164 4.75 -14.99 -6.96
C ILE A 164 4.57 -16.15 -5.97
N ALA A 165 5.66 -16.69 -5.42
CA ALA A 165 5.61 -17.73 -4.40
C ALA A 165 4.88 -17.22 -3.13
N TRP A 166 5.14 -15.98 -2.72
CA TRP A 166 4.42 -15.31 -1.64
C TRP A 166 2.93 -15.17 -1.95
N ALA A 167 2.57 -14.69 -3.14
CA ALA A 167 1.17 -14.51 -3.52
C ALA A 167 0.41 -15.85 -3.54
N LYS A 168 1.02 -16.91 -4.10
CA LYS A 168 0.45 -18.27 -4.07
C LYS A 168 0.23 -18.75 -2.63
N ARG A 169 1.18 -18.53 -1.71
CA ARG A 169 1.04 -18.83 -0.28
C ARG A 169 -0.09 -18.03 0.37
N CYS A 170 -0.24 -16.77 0.03
CA CYS A 170 -1.37 -15.97 0.51
C CYS A 170 -2.71 -16.55 0.05
N MET A 171 -2.79 -17.05 -1.19
CA MET A 171 -4.00 -17.67 -1.75
C MET A 171 -4.41 -18.97 -1.06
N GLU A 172 -3.51 -19.65 -0.33
CA GLU A 172 -3.85 -20.83 0.49
C GLU A 172 -4.78 -20.45 1.66
N LYS A 173 -4.80 -19.18 2.04
CA LYS A 173 -5.72 -18.68 3.06
C LYS A 173 -7.12 -18.52 2.48
N GLU A 174 -8.09 -19.18 3.09
CA GLU A 174 -9.49 -19.12 2.68
C GLU A 174 -10.04 -17.68 2.65
N SER A 175 -9.63 -16.86 3.63
CA SER A 175 -9.97 -15.43 3.69
C SER A 175 -9.49 -14.63 2.49
N VAL A 176 -8.36 -15.02 1.89
CA VAL A 176 -7.79 -14.37 0.70
C VAL A 176 -8.45 -14.93 -0.56
N SER A 177 -8.42 -16.24 -0.74
CA SER A 177 -8.92 -16.90 -1.97
C SER A 177 -10.41 -16.66 -2.23
N LYS A 178 -11.23 -16.50 -1.18
CA LYS A 178 -12.65 -16.16 -1.31
C LYS A 178 -12.91 -14.67 -1.55
N SER A 179 -11.95 -13.81 -1.21
CA SER A 179 -12.12 -12.35 -1.32
C SER A 179 -11.58 -11.76 -2.63
N LEU A 180 -10.62 -12.45 -3.25
CA LEU A 180 -10.01 -11.96 -4.49
C LEU A 180 -10.82 -12.39 -5.73
N PRO A 181 -11.00 -11.50 -6.72
CA PRO A 181 -11.61 -11.87 -7.99
C PRO A 181 -10.71 -12.80 -8.78
N ASP A 182 -11.33 -13.64 -9.61
CA ASP A 182 -10.62 -14.48 -10.57
C ASP A 182 -9.84 -13.62 -11.58
N GLN A 183 -8.60 -14.00 -11.88
CA GLN A 183 -7.70 -13.23 -12.75
C GLN A 183 -8.24 -13.08 -14.19
N LYS A 184 -8.96 -14.08 -14.72
CA LYS A 184 -9.56 -14.00 -16.06
C LYS A 184 -10.69 -12.99 -16.09
N LYS A 185 -11.52 -12.94 -15.02
CA LYS A 185 -12.58 -11.93 -14.90
C LYS A 185 -12.01 -10.52 -14.82
N VAL A 186 -10.88 -10.34 -14.13
CA VAL A 186 -10.17 -9.05 -14.10
C VAL A 186 -9.66 -8.70 -15.51
N TYR A 187 -9.08 -9.63 -16.23
CA TYR A 187 -8.64 -9.40 -17.61
C TYR A 187 -9.80 -9.03 -18.54
N GLU A 188 -10.94 -9.75 -18.46
CA GLU A 188 -12.14 -9.43 -19.24
C GLU A 188 -12.66 -8.02 -18.94
N PHE A 189 -12.69 -7.63 -17.65
CA PHE A 189 -13.04 -6.28 -17.25
C PHE A 189 -12.08 -5.25 -17.85
N VAL A 190 -10.77 -5.47 -17.75
CA VAL A 190 -9.74 -4.58 -18.30
C VAL A 190 -9.89 -4.47 -19.82
N ALA A 191 -10.15 -5.58 -20.54
CA ALA A 191 -10.37 -5.58 -21.99
C ALA A 191 -11.59 -4.72 -22.37
N GLN A 192 -12.69 -4.83 -21.63
CA GLN A 192 -13.88 -3.98 -21.84
C GLN A 192 -13.59 -2.50 -21.61
N MET A 193 -12.83 -2.19 -20.54
CA MET A 193 -12.45 -0.81 -20.23
C MET A 193 -11.53 -0.21 -21.30
N ARG A 194 -10.59 -1.00 -21.83
CA ARG A 194 -9.71 -0.59 -22.95
C ARG A 194 -10.49 -0.19 -24.18
N LYS A 195 -11.49 -0.99 -24.58
CA LYS A 195 -12.42 -0.66 -25.67
C LYS A 195 -13.11 0.66 -25.42
N LYS A 196 -13.65 0.83 -24.22
CA LYS A 196 -14.35 2.06 -23.81
C LYS A 196 -13.45 3.31 -23.85
N PHE A 197 -12.16 3.15 -23.56
CA PHE A 197 -11.17 4.23 -23.60
C PHE A 197 -10.50 4.42 -24.98
N GLY A 198 -10.83 3.59 -25.98
CA GLY A 198 -10.20 3.66 -27.29
C GLY A 198 -8.72 3.27 -27.31
N VAL A 199 -8.31 2.39 -26.40
CA VAL A 199 -6.91 1.98 -26.20
C VAL A 199 -6.65 0.57 -26.80
N GLU A 200 -7.43 0.14 -27.78
CA GLU A 200 -7.18 -1.11 -28.52
C GLU A 200 -6.03 -1.01 -29.52
#